data_e3dea814355dd88b38aac5bcf66233dc
#
_entry.id   e3dea814355dd88b38aac5bcf66233dc
#
_cell.length_a   1.000
_cell.length_b   1.000
_cell.length_c   1.000
_cell.angle_alpha   90.00
_cell.angle_beta   90.00
_cell.angle_gamma   90.00
#
_symmetry.space_group_name_H-M   'P 1'
#
loop_
_entity.id
_entity.type
_entity.pdbx_description
1 polymer ?
#
loop_
_entity_poly.entity_id
_entity_poly.type
_entity_poly.pdbx_seq_one_letter_code
_entity_poly.pdbx_strand_id
1 'polypeptide(L)'
;MTDMTTRTFKTTLFIVIASLLIQSCKTQYEILLTGNDVDAKYEAAFDYFNHGKYSKASQLFENLTVLTSNTDRDDTVHFYWGLSNYRFRDYYTAETNFSKFLMTSPYSPFYEEAAFLRIDCLYRSTYRWELDQAPTYSAIEIISQYIQENPKSTHVPICRKMLAELNERLDKKAFENARLYYKMEDYKAAWVSFKNILKDDYDNVYREDILYYLAKSSYKYALNSMESKQRERYLTFVDDYYNFIGEAPESPYRKELDVLFRRAQKALGQYSGTDDELKEKEKDFERERKKLMKQSLEAQE
;
A
#
# COMPACT_ATOMS: atom_id res chain seq x y z
N MET A 1 -4.69 39.60 63.68
CA MET A 1 -5.58 39.44 62.47
C MET A 1 -5.05 40.24 61.27
N THR A 2 -4.21 41.23 61.40
CA THR A 2 -3.67 42.09 60.34
C THR A 2 -2.55 41.47 59.52
N ASP A 3 -1.83 40.48 60.03
CA ASP A 3 -0.64 39.93 59.36
C ASP A 3 -0.99 38.82 58.32
N MET A 4 -2.11 38.16 58.46
CA MET A 4 -2.56 37.11 57.52
C MET A 4 -3.18 37.72 56.24
N THR A 5 -3.86 38.89 56.37
CA THR A 5 -4.45 39.61 55.23
C THR A 5 -3.42 40.29 54.34
N THR A 6 -2.36 40.79 54.92
CA THR A 6 -1.21 41.40 54.16
C THR A 6 -0.37 40.33 53.42
N ARG A 7 -0.27 39.13 53.98
CA ARG A 7 0.47 38.02 53.33
C ARG A 7 -0.32 37.44 52.14
N THR A 8 -1.63 37.28 52.29
CA THR A 8 -2.51 36.85 51.16
C THR A 8 -2.59 37.89 50.06
N PHE A 9 -2.64 39.19 50.38
CA PHE A 9 -2.61 40.28 49.40
C PHE A 9 -1.31 40.32 48.59
N LYS A 10 -0.16 40.12 49.23
CA LYS A 10 1.16 40.05 48.56
C LYS A 10 1.27 38.84 47.65
N THR A 11 0.74 37.66 48.07
CA THR A 11 0.76 36.47 47.22
C THR A 11 -0.18 36.58 46.03
N THR A 12 -1.38 37.14 46.18
CA THR A 12 -2.30 37.38 45.06
C THR A 12 -1.77 38.43 44.08
N LEU A 13 -1.14 39.49 44.59
CA LEU A 13 -0.50 40.51 43.73
C LEU A 13 0.69 39.93 42.95
N PHE A 14 1.50 39.04 43.57
CA PHE A 14 2.61 38.35 42.87
C PHE A 14 2.12 37.38 41.79
N ILE A 15 1.01 36.67 42.04
CA ILE A 15 0.39 35.77 41.04
C ILE A 15 -0.15 36.59 39.86
N VAL A 16 -0.81 37.70 40.12
CA VAL A 16 -1.33 38.60 39.06
C VAL A 16 -0.20 39.24 38.23
N ILE A 17 0.88 39.68 38.86
CA ILE A 17 2.05 40.18 38.13
C ILE A 17 2.75 39.08 37.35
N ALA A 18 2.89 37.87 37.91
CA ALA A 18 3.44 36.72 37.22
C ALA A 18 2.57 36.29 36.01
N SER A 19 1.24 36.34 36.12
CA SER A 19 0.33 36.04 35.01
C SER A 19 0.37 37.11 33.90
N LEU A 20 0.58 38.37 34.23
CA LEU A 20 0.75 39.45 33.26
C LEU A 20 2.10 39.38 32.50
N LEU A 21 3.15 38.89 33.15
CA LEU A 21 4.45 38.66 32.48
C LEU A 21 4.46 37.48 31.52
N ILE A 22 3.57 36.52 31.66
CA ILE A 22 3.47 35.34 30.76
C ILE A 22 2.75 35.72 29.44
N GLN A 23 2.01 36.82 29.37
CA GLN A 23 1.20 37.18 28.19
C GLN A 23 1.94 38.02 27.14
N SER A 24 3.18 38.40 27.32
CA SER A 24 3.77 39.49 26.50
C SER A 24 5.04 39.15 25.70
N CYS A 25 5.33 37.92 25.38
CA CYS A 25 6.38 37.65 24.40
C CYS A 25 5.82 36.88 23.20
N LYS A 26 5.32 37.60 22.18
CA LYS A 26 5.26 37.03 20.84
C LYS A 26 6.67 36.59 20.47
N THR A 27 6.82 35.30 20.12
CA THR A 27 8.12 34.83 19.62
C THR A 27 8.45 35.57 18.33
N GLN A 28 9.73 35.72 18.00
CA GLN A 28 10.16 36.30 16.71
C GLN A 28 9.47 35.63 15.53
N TYR A 29 9.21 34.32 15.65
CA TYR A 29 8.46 33.56 14.66
C TYR A 29 6.99 34.02 14.53
N GLU A 30 6.30 34.27 15.61
CA GLU A 30 4.91 34.77 15.59
C GLU A 30 4.80 36.20 15.00
N ILE A 31 5.83 37.03 15.23
CA ILE A 31 5.93 38.35 14.60
C ILE A 31 6.07 38.21 13.08
N LEU A 32 6.93 37.32 12.61
CA LEU A 32 7.09 37.00 11.19
C LEU A 32 5.79 36.43 10.60
N LEU A 33 5.17 35.49 11.28
CA LEU A 33 3.96 34.83 10.79
C LEU A 33 2.79 35.78 10.59
N THR A 34 2.60 36.72 11.54
CA THR A 34 1.51 37.71 11.52
C THR A 34 1.86 39.02 10.81
N GLY A 35 3.13 39.27 10.54
CA GLY A 35 3.62 40.48 9.86
C GLY A 35 3.29 40.47 8.36
N ASN A 36 3.42 41.67 7.73
CA ASN A 36 3.19 41.83 6.30
C ASN A 36 4.51 42.10 5.52
N ASP A 37 5.65 42.02 6.19
CA ASP A 37 6.96 42.15 5.53
C ASP A 37 7.25 40.86 4.73
N VAL A 38 7.06 40.96 3.40
CA VAL A 38 7.20 39.84 2.47
C VAL A 38 8.65 39.37 2.39
N ASP A 39 9.61 40.27 2.34
CA ASP A 39 11.02 39.92 2.19
C ASP A 39 11.56 39.23 3.45
N ALA A 40 11.31 39.81 4.64
CA ALA A 40 11.70 39.20 5.90
C ALA A 40 11.05 37.81 6.10
N LYS A 41 9.77 37.63 5.71
CA LYS A 41 9.06 36.37 5.78
C LYS A 41 9.62 35.33 4.79
N TYR A 42 9.97 35.77 3.58
CA TYR A 42 10.56 34.92 2.54
C TYR A 42 11.92 34.37 2.98
N GLU A 43 12.83 35.26 3.43
CA GLU A 43 14.14 34.86 3.95
C GLU A 43 14.03 33.94 5.14
N ALA A 44 13.13 34.22 6.09
CA ALA A 44 12.90 33.37 7.25
C ALA A 44 12.31 32.00 6.88
N ALA A 45 11.44 31.92 5.87
CA ALA A 45 10.88 30.65 5.41
C ALA A 45 11.98 29.71 4.89
N PHE A 46 12.90 30.22 4.08
CA PHE A 46 14.06 29.47 3.60
C PHE A 46 15.06 29.15 4.71
N ASP A 47 15.27 30.07 5.66
CA ASP A 47 16.13 29.81 6.82
C ASP A 47 15.59 28.62 7.63
N TYR A 48 14.29 28.63 7.97
CA TYR A 48 13.65 27.50 8.68
C TYR A 48 13.71 26.20 7.87
N PHE A 49 13.51 26.28 6.55
CA PHE A 49 13.60 25.13 5.66
C PHE A 49 15.00 24.52 5.69
N ASN A 50 16.04 25.32 5.51
CA ASN A 50 17.44 24.90 5.47
C ASN A 50 17.92 24.33 6.82
N HIS A 51 17.34 24.80 7.92
CA HIS A 51 17.61 24.25 9.27
C HIS A 51 16.71 23.07 9.64
N GLY A 52 15.96 22.49 8.69
CA GLY A 52 15.10 21.32 8.92
C GLY A 52 13.84 21.58 9.75
N LYS A 53 13.50 22.86 10.00
CA LYS A 53 12.29 23.25 10.74
C LYS A 53 11.08 23.34 9.80
N TYR A 54 10.80 22.23 9.11
CA TYR A 54 9.86 22.18 7.98
C TYR A 54 8.43 22.59 8.30
N SER A 55 7.92 22.30 9.50
CA SER A 55 6.59 22.75 9.91
C SER A 55 6.49 24.28 10.00
N LYS A 56 7.55 24.96 10.52
CA LYS A 56 7.59 26.41 10.56
C LYS A 56 7.75 27.02 9.17
N ALA A 57 8.62 26.42 8.35
CA ALA A 57 8.80 26.82 6.96
C ALA A 57 7.49 26.70 6.18
N SER A 58 6.76 25.60 6.30
CA SER A 58 5.48 25.39 5.65
C SER A 58 4.46 26.48 5.98
N GLN A 59 4.31 26.84 7.24
CA GLN A 59 3.37 27.92 7.64
C GLN A 59 3.75 29.29 7.08
N LEU A 60 5.06 29.62 7.00
CA LEU A 60 5.52 30.86 6.39
C LEU A 60 5.31 30.85 4.87
N PHE A 61 5.62 29.73 4.19
CA PHE A 61 5.36 29.58 2.76
C PHE A 61 3.86 29.66 2.45
N GLU A 62 3.00 29.03 3.27
CA GLU A 62 1.54 29.13 3.14
C GLU A 62 1.07 30.58 3.15
N ASN A 63 1.54 31.38 4.11
CA ASN A 63 1.23 32.82 4.16
C ASN A 63 1.77 33.57 2.93
N LEU A 64 2.96 33.20 2.46
CA LEU A 64 3.58 33.81 1.30
C LEU A 64 2.82 33.53 0.00
N THR A 65 2.12 32.36 -0.15
CA THR A 65 1.36 32.10 -1.38
C THR A 65 0.36 33.16 -1.74
N VAL A 66 -0.20 33.87 -0.75
CA VAL A 66 -1.14 34.97 -0.96
C VAL A 66 -0.36 36.30 -1.26
N LEU A 67 0.73 36.50 -0.55
CA LEU A 67 1.50 37.74 -0.62
C LEU A 67 2.37 37.84 -1.89
N THR A 68 2.79 36.71 -2.45
CA THR A 68 3.63 36.66 -3.66
C THR A 68 2.86 36.30 -4.92
N SER A 69 1.54 36.21 -4.83
CA SER A 69 0.68 35.85 -5.97
C SER A 69 0.95 36.76 -7.18
N ASN A 70 1.12 36.14 -8.35
CA ASN A 70 1.45 36.80 -9.63
C ASN A 70 2.79 37.60 -9.61
N THR A 71 3.72 37.28 -8.73
CA THR A 71 5.10 37.77 -8.76
C THR A 71 6.05 36.69 -9.29
N ASP A 72 7.30 37.04 -9.54
CA ASP A 72 8.39 36.13 -9.91
C ASP A 72 8.74 35.09 -8.83
N ARG A 73 8.23 35.25 -7.60
CA ARG A 73 8.44 34.34 -6.48
C ARG A 73 7.30 33.31 -6.30
N ASP A 74 6.20 33.47 -7.02
CA ASP A 74 4.96 32.74 -6.81
C ASP A 74 5.18 31.23 -6.95
N ASP A 75 5.78 30.79 -8.03
CA ASP A 75 6.05 29.37 -8.29
C ASP A 75 7.03 28.77 -7.27
N THR A 76 8.09 29.51 -6.93
CA THR A 76 9.06 29.09 -5.93
C THR A 76 8.42 28.90 -4.56
N VAL A 77 7.59 29.84 -4.12
CA VAL A 77 6.87 29.78 -2.84
C VAL A 77 5.93 28.58 -2.81
N HIS A 78 5.14 28.36 -3.86
CA HIS A 78 4.22 27.23 -3.93
C HIS A 78 4.94 25.87 -3.94
N PHE A 79 6.06 25.77 -4.68
CA PHE A 79 6.86 24.55 -4.69
C PHE A 79 7.45 24.25 -3.31
N TYR A 80 8.09 25.25 -2.66
CA TYR A 80 8.71 25.04 -1.34
C TYR A 80 7.68 24.86 -0.22
N TRP A 81 6.46 25.36 -0.38
CA TRP A 81 5.36 25.01 0.51
C TRP A 81 5.04 23.51 0.44
N GLY A 82 4.87 22.97 -0.74
CA GLY A 82 4.70 21.52 -0.95
C GLY A 82 5.89 20.73 -0.43
N LEU A 83 7.11 21.15 -0.75
CA LEU A 83 8.35 20.49 -0.34
C LEU A 83 8.54 20.51 1.19
N SER A 84 8.13 21.57 1.86
CA SER A 84 8.18 21.68 3.33
C SER A 84 7.25 20.64 3.99
N ASN A 85 6.02 20.50 3.49
CA ASN A 85 5.09 19.48 3.98
C ASN A 85 5.60 18.06 3.68
N TYR A 86 6.16 17.83 2.50
CA TYR A 86 6.79 16.55 2.15
C TYR A 86 7.95 16.18 3.11
N ARG A 87 8.83 17.15 3.40
CA ARG A 87 9.95 16.95 4.35
C ARG A 87 9.47 16.78 5.78
N PHE A 88 8.34 17.39 6.13
CA PHE A 88 7.66 17.21 7.41
C PHE A 88 6.90 15.87 7.50
N ARG A 89 6.82 15.11 6.39
CA ARG A 89 6.09 13.85 6.22
C ARG A 89 4.56 13.99 6.27
N ASP A 90 4.04 15.17 6.07
CA ASP A 90 2.62 15.40 5.79
C ASP A 90 2.37 15.20 4.29
N TYR A 91 2.34 13.92 3.89
CA TYR A 91 2.24 13.55 2.47
C TYR A 91 0.89 13.91 1.87
N TYR A 92 -0.17 13.94 2.67
CA TYR A 92 -1.49 14.33 2.21
C TYR A 92 -1.54 15.82 1.81
N THR A 93 -1.08 16.71 2.70
CA THR A 93 -1.02 18.15 2.40
C THR A 93 0.00 18.43 1.29
N ALA A 94 1.14 17.74 1.28
CA ALA A 94 2.15 17.89 0.23
C ALA A 94 1.60 17.50 -1.15
N GLU A 95 0.88 16.38 -1.27
CA GLU A 95 0.23 15.94 -2.52
C GLU A 95 -0.73 17.01 -3.04
N THR A 96 -1.60 17.52 -2.18
CA THR A 96 -2.56 18.58 -2.52
C THR A 96 -1.85 19.84 -3.03
N ASN A 97 -0.75 20.26 -2.36
CA ASN A 97 0.03 21.43 -2.75
C ASN A 97 0.74 21.22 -4.09
N PHE A 98 1.36 20.06 -4.32
CA PHE A 98 1.98 19.76 -5.61
C PHE A 98 0.93 19.63 -6.72
N SER A 99 -0.22 19.00 -6.45
CA SER A 99 -1.32 18.93 -7.41
C SER A 99 -1.78 20.30 -7.86
N LYS A 100 -1.97 21.23 -6.91
CA LYS A 100 -2.32 22.62 -7.21
C LYS A 100 -1.20 23.33 -7.99
N PHE A 101 0.06 23.16 -7.57
CA PHE A 101 1.21 23.74 -8.25
C PHE A 101 1.30 23.32 -9.73
N LEU A 102 1.12 22.02 -10.03
CA LEU A 102 1.16 21.50 -11.39
C LEU A 102 0.07 22.11 -12.29
N MET A 103 -1.10 22.44 -11.70
CA MET A 103 -2.19 23.08 -12.44
C MET A 103 -1.95 24.57 -12.68
N THR A 104 -1.31 25.27 -11.74
CA THR A 104 -1.15 26.73 -11.79
C THR A 104 0.15 27.17 -12.44
N SER A 105 1.20 26.34 -12.40
CA SER A 105 2.56 26.69 -12.83
C SER A 105 3.17 25.69 -13.81
N PRO A 106 2.53 25.41 -14.98
CA PRO A 106 2.94 24.34 -15.90
C PRO A 106 4.29 24.59 -16.58
N TYR A 107 4.78 25.83 -16.56
CA TYR A 107 6.07 26.21 -17.16
C TYR A 107 7.19 26.46 -16.12
N SER A 108 6.93 26.19 -14.84
CA SER A 108 7.92 26.35 -13.80
C SER A 108 9.09 25.37 -13.96
N PRO A 109 10.33 25.78 -13.66
CA PRO A 109 11.47 24.86 -13.63
C PRO A 109 11.33 23.73 -12.59
N PHE A 110 10.43 23.89 -11.62
CA PHE A 110 10.15 22.88 -10.59
C PHE A 110 9.05 21.88 -11.01
N TYR A 111 8.49 22.01 -12.22
CA TYR A 111 7.32 21.22 -12.64
C TYR A 111 7.57 19.70 -12.59
N GLU A 112 8.68 19.23 -13.18
CA GLU A 112 9.01 17.81 -13.23
C GLU A 112 9.26 17.24 -11.84
N GLU A 113 10.02 17.96 -11.00
CA GLU A 113 10.29 17.57 -9.61
C GLU A 113 9.00 17.54 -8.77
N ALA A 114 8.14 18.55 -8.91
CA ALA A 114 6.83 18.58 -8.23
C ALA A 114 5.93 17.39 -8.64
N ALA A 115 5.94 17.03 -9.93
CA ALA A 115 5.18 15.88 -10.45
C ALA A 115 5.68 14.57 -9.83
N PHE A 116 6.99 14.39 -9.75
CA PHE A 116 7.58 13.22 -9.11
C PHE A 116 7.32 13.19 -7.59
N LEU A 117 7.47 14.30 -6.89
CA LEU A 117 7.20 14.38 -5.46
C LEU A 117 5.71 14.14 -5.13
N ARG A 118 4.80 14.56 -5.99
CA ARG A 118 3.37 14.21 -5.90
C ARG A 118 3.17 12.70 -5.96
N ILE A 119 3.84 12.04 -6.92
CA ILE A 119 3.81 10.58 -7.04
C ILE A 119 4.33 9.90 -5.76
N ASP A 120 5.47 10.35 -5.24
CA ASP A 120 6.03 9.77 -4.02
C ASP A 120 5.11 9.98 -2.80
N CYS A 121 4.42 11.13 -2.71
CA CYS A 121 3.38 11.36 -1.71
C CYS A 121 2.25 10.32 -1.80
N LEU A 122 1.69 10.10 -3.00
CA LEU A 122 0.63 9.13 -3.25
C LEU A 122 1.10 7.73 -2.90
N TYR A 123 2.28 7.31 -3.37
CA TYR A 123 2.86 6.01 -3.06
C TYR A 123 3.02 5.78 -1.55
N ARG A 124 3.56 6.76 -0.80
CA ARG A 124 3.72 6.69 0.66
C ARG A 124 2.41 6.71 1.44
N SER A 125 1.35 7.22 0.84
CA SER A 125 0.01 7.28 1.44
C SER A 125 -0.81 6.00 1.18
N THR A 126 -0.28 5.03 0.44
CA THR A 126 -0.94 3.74 0.24
C THR A 126 -0.88 2.86 1.49
N TYR A 127 -1.89 2.01 1.67
CA TYR A 127 -2.00 1.14 2.83
C TYR A 127 -1.42 -0.25 2.56
N ARG A 128 -1.26 -1.04 3.63
CA ARG A 128 -0.95 -2.47 3.53
C ARG A 128 -2.07 -3.21 2.81
N TRP A 129 -1.75 -4.36 2.20
CA TRP A 129 -2.68 -5.14 1.37
C TRP A 129 -3.98 -5.55 2.09
N GLU A 130 -3.95 -5.69 3.44
CA GLU A 130 -5.13 -6.07 4.25
C GLU A 130 -6.19 -4.97 4.28
N LEU A 131 -5.77 -3.71 4.15
CA LEU A 131 -6.63 -2.53 4.26
C LEU A 131 -7.25 -2.15 2.91
N ASP A 132 -8.00 -1.04 2.89
CA ASP A 132 -8.56 -0.49 1.66
C ASP A 132 -7.47 -0.13 0.64
N GLN A 133 -7.71 -0.44 -0.63
CA GLN A 133 -6.76 -0.22 -1.73
C GLN A 133 -7.15 0.92 -2.68
N ALA A 134 -8.18 1.71 -2.36
CA ALA A 134 -8.53 2.88 -3.18
C ALA A 134 -7.33 3.84 -3.38
N PRO A 135 -6.51 4.17 -2.34
CA PRO A 135 -5.29 4.96 -2.53
C PRO A 135 -4.25 4.27 -3.43
N THR A 136 -4.17 2.94 -3.41
CA THR A 136 -3.26 2.17 -4.27
C THR A 136 -3.64 2.29 -5.74
N TYR A 137 -4.93 2.17 -6.07
CA TYR A 137 -5.41 2.35 -7.45
C TYR A 137 -5.15 3.77 -7.96
N SER A 138 -5.43 4.79 -7.13
CA SER A 138 -5.14 6.18 -7.50
C SER A 138 -3.65 6.43 -7.73
N ALA A 139 -2.77 5.85 -6.91
CA ALA A 139 -1.33 5.96 -7.09
C ALA A 139 -0.87 5.29 -8.40
N ILE A 140 -1.37 4.08 -8.71
CA ILE A 140 -1.06 3.36 -9.96
C ILE A 140 -1.46 4.19 -11.18
N GLU A 141 -2.64 4.79 -11.17
CA GLU A 141 -3.14 5.62 -12.27
C GLU A 141 -2.20 6.81 -12.54
N ILE A 142 -1.89 7.60 -11.51
CA ILE A 142 -1.04 8.79 -11.63
C ILE A 142 0.41 8.42 -12.01
N ILE A 143 0.96 7.35 -11.45
CA ILE A 143 2.31 6.88 -11.80
C ILE A 143 2.35 6.42 -13.27
N SER A 144 1.33 5.69 -13.72
CA SER A 144 1.25 5.20 -15.10
C SER A 144 1.13 6.35 -16.09
N GLN A 145 0.31 7.35 -15.78
CA GLN A 145 0.18 8.57 -16.57
C GLN A 145 1.53 9.31 -16.67
N TYR A 146 2.22 9.49 -15.55
CA TYR A 146 3.52 10.17 -15.54
C TYR A 146 4.57 9.48 -16.42
N ILE A 147 4.65 8.15 -16.36
CA ILE A 147 5.58 7.37 -17.20
C ILE A 147 5.26 7.53 -18.68
N GLN A 148 3.96 7.59 -19.03
CA GLN A 148 3.51 7.76 -20.40
C GLN A 148 3.80 9.16 -20.94
N GLU A 149 3.58 10.19 -20.12
CA GLU A 149 3.79 11.59 -20.49
C GLU A 149 5.28 12.00 -20.49
N ASN A 150 6.08 11.37 -19.62
CA ASN A 150 7.49 11.71 -19.39
C ASN A 150 8.44 10.50 -19.61
N PRO A 151 8.43 9.82 -20.77
CA PRO A 151 9.16 8.57 -20.97
C PRO A 151 10.69 8.69 -20.85
N LYS A 152 11.23 9.91 -20.95
CA LYS A 152 12.67 10.21 -20.86
C LYS A 152 13.08 10.75 -19.48
N SER A 153 12.16 10.91 -18.55
CA SER A 153 12.46 11.39 -17.22
C SER A 153 13.40 10.44 -16.46
N THR A 154 14.31 11.01 -15.71
CA THR A 154 15.25 10.26 -14.82
C THR A 154 14.50 9.55 -13.69
N HIS A 155 13.26 9.93 -13.39
CA HIS A 155 12.42 9.31 -12.36
C HIS A 155 11.67 8.06 -12.86
N VAL A 156 11.61 7.79 -14.18
CA VAL A 156 10.88 6.63 -14.72
C VAL A 156 11.30 5.28 -14.12
N PRO A 157 12.59 4.98 -13.90
CA PRO A 157 12.99 3.70 -13.31
C PRO A 157 12.41 3.48 -11.91
N ILE A 158 12.41 4.50 -11.05
CA ILE A 158 11.83 4.40 -9.71
C ILE A 158 10.30 4.34 -9.75
N CYS A 159 9.65 5.07 -10.65
CA CYS A 159 8.21 4.97 -10.88
C CYS A 159 7.77 3.56 -11.31
N ARG A 160 8.53 2.90 -12.18
CA ARG A 160 8.28 1.50 -12.57
C ARG A 160 8.41 0.53 -11.39
N LYS A 161 9.40 0.76 -10.51
CA LYS A 161 9.54 -0.04 -9.29
C LYS A 161 8.33 0.16 -8.36
N MET A 162 7.90 1.41 -8.15
CA MET A 162 6.70 1.71 -7.36
C MET A 162 5.46 1.00 -7.94
N LEU A 163 5.26 1.04 -9.27
CA LEU A 163 4.16 0.32 -9.92
C LEU A 163 4.21 -1.18 -9.66
N ALA A 164 5.38 -1.81 -9.80
CA ALA A 164 5.54 -3.24 -9.56
C ALA A 164 5.15 -3.60 -8.11
N GLU A 165 5.62 -2.84 -7.12
CA GLU A 165 5.29 -3.05 -5.71
C GLU A 165 3.80 -2.84 -5.39
N LEU A 166 3.15 -1.86 -6.04
CA LEU A 166 1.72 -1.60 -5.86
C LEU A 166 0.86 -2.70 -6.49
N ASN A 167 1.22 -3.17 -7.69
CA ASN A 167 0.53 -4.28 -8.37
C ASN A 167 0.68 -5.58 -7.57
N GLU A 168 1.91 -5.93 -7.12
CA GLU A 168 2.12 -7.10 -6.26
C GLU A 168 1.24 -7.05 -4.99
N ARG A 169 1.02 -5.87 -4.43
CA ARG A 169 0.15 -5.67 -3.26
C ARG A 169 -1.32 -5.99 -3.58
N LEU A 170 -1.80 -5.59 -4.77
CA LEU A 170 -3.15 -5.92 -5.25
C LEU A 170 -3.30 -7.41 -5.52
N ASP A 171 -2.31 -8.02 -6.17
CA ASP A 171 -2.23 -9.45 -6.43
C ASP A 171 -2.32 -10.25 -5.13
N LYS A 172 -1.51 -9.86 -4.15
CA LYS A 172 -1.53 -10.46 -2.82
C LYS A 172 -2.90 -10.38 -2.16
N LYS A 173 -3.53 -9.21 -2.23
CA LYS A 173 -4.87 -9.02 -1.67
C LYS A 173 -5.89 -9.93 -2.35
N ALA A 174 -5.88 -9.99 -3.68
CA ALA A 174 -6.79 -10.84 -4.44
C ALA A 174 -6.60 -12.32 -4.08
N PHE A 175 -5.35 -12.79 -4.08
CA PHE A 175 -5.00 -14.15 -3.71
C PHE A 175 -5.43 -14.50 -2.27
N GLU A 176 -5.07 -13.67 -1.28
CA GLU A 176 -5.38 -13.95 0.12
C GLU A 176 -6.89 -13.92 0.41
N ASN A 177 -7.65 -13.05 -0.27
CA ASN A 177 -9.10 -13.02 -0.16
C ASN A 177 -9.72 -14.35 -0.70
N ALA A 178 -9.26 -14.84 -1.85
CA ALA A 178 -9.71 -16.13 -2.38
C ALA A 178 -9.28 -17.29 -1.46
N ARG A 179 -8.06 -17.25 -0.94
CA ARG A 179 -7.54 -18.25 0.01
C ARG A 179 -8.31 -18.27 1.34
N LEU A 180 -8.85 -17.13 1.76
CA LEU A 180 -9.70 -17.07 2.95
C LEU A 180 -10.96 -17.93 2.80
N TYR A 181 -11.64 -17.90 1.66
CA TYR A 181 -12.78 -18.78 1.40
C TYR A 181 -12.36 -20.26 1.48
N TYR A 182 -11.18 -20.62 0.97
CA TYR A 182 -10.66 -21.98 1.10
C TYR A 182 -10.44 -22.38 2.57
N LYS A 183 -9.88 -21.48 3.40
CA LYS A 183 -9.68 -21.70 4.83
C LYS A 183 -10.99 -21.80 5.61
N MET A 184 -12.03 -21.11 5.17
CA MET A 184 -13.39 -21.17 5.71
C MET A 184 -14.18 -22.39 5.23
N GLU A 185 -13.56 -23.25 4.41
CA GLU A 185 -14.16 -24.44 3.79
C GLU A 185 -15.32 -24.13 2.83
N ASP A 186 -15.51 -22.87 2.43
CA ASP A 186 -16.38 -22.52 1.31
C ASP A 186 -15.65 -22.75 -0.02
N TYR A 187 -15.50 -24.00 -0.36
CA TYR A 187 -14.72 -24.43 -1.52
C TYR A 187 -15.32 -23.98 -2.85
N LYS A 188 -16.64 -23.78 -2.91
CA LYS A 188 -17.29 -23.22 -4.10
C LYS A 188 -16.91 -21.76 -4.30
N ALA A 189 -17.02 -20.93 -3.25
CA ALA A 189 -16.64 -19.52 -3.31
C ALA A 189 -15.14 -19.38 -3.60
N ALA A 190 -14.27 -20.20 -2.95
CA ALA A 190 -12.84 -20.23 -3.22
C ALA A 190 -12.56 -20.52 -4.71
N TRP A 191 -13.14 -21.59 -5.25
CA TRP A 191 -12.97 -21.96 -6.66
C TRP A 191 -13.38 -20.85 -7.62
N VAL A 192 -14.55 -20.23 -7.40
CA VAL A 192 -15.03 -19.11 -8.23
C VAL A 192 -14.09 -17.90 -8.13
N SER A 193 -13.64 -17.57 -6.90
CA SER A 193 -12.75 -16.44 -6.67
C SER A 193 -11.39 -16.61 -7.35
N PHE A 194 -10.76 -17.78 -7.22
CA PHE A 194 -9.51 -18.09 -7.91
C PHE A 194 -9.66 -18.06 -9.44
N LYS A 195 -10.76 -18.61 -9.96
CA LYS A 195 -11.05 -18.58 -11.39
C LYS A 195 -11.20 -17.14 -11.92
N ASN A 196 -11.85 -16.26 -11.16
CA ASN A 196 -11.99 -14.86 -11.54
C ASN A 196 -10.63 -14.15 -11.56
N ILE A 197 -9.74 -14.37 -10.58
CA ILE A 197 -8.39 -13.80 -10.58
C ILE A 197 -7.64 -14.21 -11.85
N LEU A 198 -7.64 -15.50 -12.21
CA LEU A 198 -6.95 -15.97 -13.42
C LEU A 198 -7.50 -15.37 -14.72
N LYS A 199 -8.80 -15.02 -14.73
CA LYS A 199 -9.45 -14.39 -15.87
C LYS A 199 -9.12 -12.90 -15.98
N ASP A 200 -9.10 -12.21 -14.83
CA ASP A 200 -9.01 -10.75 -14.78
C ASP A 200 -7.54 -10.28 -14.80
N ASP A 201 -6.61 -11.11 -14.33
CA ASP A 201 -5.19 -10.81 -14.22
C ASP A 201 -4.32 -12.02 -14.62
N TYR A 202 -3.88 -12.00 -15.88
CA TYR A 202 -3.04 -13.08 -16.43
C TYR A 202 -1.62 -13.09 -15.83
N ASP A 203 -1.06 -11.91 -15.53
CA ASP A 203 0.33 -11.73 -15.10
C ASP A 203 0.47 -11.72 -13.56
N ASN A 204 -0.56 -12.17 -12.83
CA ASN A 204 -0.57 -12.22 -11.37
C ASN A 204 0.63 -13.01 -10.82
N VAL A 205 1.40 -12.40 -9.93
CA VAL A 205 2.63 -13.00 -9.37
C VAL A 205 2.36 -14.28 -8.55
N TYR A 206 1.14 -14.48 -8.07
CA TYR A 206 0.69 -15.67 -7.33
C TYR A 206 0.04 -16.73 -8.24
N ARG A 207 0.23 -16.64 -9.57
CA ARG A 207 -0.47 -17.48 -10.55
C ARG A 207 -0.35 -18.98 -10.27
N GLU A 208 0.84 -19.47 -9.91
CA GLU A 208 1.07 -20.87 -9.57
C GLU A 208 0.26 -21.29 -8.32
N ASP A 209 0.31 -20.47 -7.26
CA ASP A 209 -0.48 -20.72 -6.05
C ASP A 209 -1.99 -20.67 -6.32
N ILE A 210 -2.42 -19.75 -7.18
CA ILE A 210 -3.83 -19.62 -7.58
C ILE A 210 -4.31 -20.86 -8.29
N LEU A 211 -3.57 -21.37 -9.27
CA LEU A 211 -3.88 -22.60 -9.98
C LEU A 211 -3.93 -23.82 -9.04
N TYR A 212 -2.98 -23.90 -8.11
CA TYR A 212 -2.97 -24.95 -7.10
C TYR A 212 -4.22 -24.89 -6.20
N TYR A 213 -4.54 -23.72 -5.62
CA TYR A 213 -5.72 -23.60 -4.78
C TYR A 213 -7.03 -23.71 -5.56
N LEU A 214 -7.05 -23.30 -6.84
CA LEU A 214 -8.19 -23.53 -7.74
C LEU A 214 -8.50 -25.03 -7.84
N ALA A 215 -7.49 -25.83 -8.21
CA ALA A 215 -7.64 -27.29 -8.33
C ALA A 215 -8.01 -27.94 -6.98
N LYS A 216 -7.39 -27.53 -5.88
CA LYS A 216 -7.79 -28.04 -4.56
C LYS A 216 -9.22 -27.69 -4.17
N SER A 217 -9.65 -26.46 -4.50
CA SER A 217 -11.01 -26.00 -4.19
C SER A 217 -12.04 -26.78 -4.97
N SER A 218 -11.83 -27.00 -6.28
CA SER A 218 -12.74 -27.80 -7.11
C SER A 218 -12.80 -29.26 -6.66
N TYR A 219 -11.67 -29.88 -6.28
CA TYR A 219 -11.65 -31.21 -5.69
C TYR A 219 -12.48 -31.30 -4.40
N LYS A 220 -12.22 -30.39 -3.45
CA LYS A 220 -12.94 -30.34 -2.16
C LYS A 220 -14.43 -30.05 -2.36
N TYR A 221 -14.76 -29.18 -3.31
CA TYR A 221 -16.14 -28.89 -3.69
C TYR A 221 -16.84 -30.14 -4.26
N ALA A 222 -16.16 -30.93 -5.11
CA ALA A 222 -16.67 -32.18 -5.61
C ALA A 222 -16.90 -33.20 -4.48
N LEU A 223 -15.88 -33.42 -3.62
CA LEU A 223 -15.90 -34.36 -2.52
C LEU A 223 -17.07 -34.09 -1.54
N ASN A 224 -17.34 -32.83 -1.23
CA ASN A 224 -18.38 -32.41 -0.28
C ASN A 224 -19.75 -32.20 -0.94
N SER A 225 -19.94 -32.69 -2.16
CA SER A 225 -21.18 -32.52 -2.91
C SER A 225 -22.10 -33.74 -2.76
N MET A 226 -23.39 -33.51 -3.02
CA MET A 226 -24.33 -34.60 -3.17
C MET A 226 -23.88 -35.57 -4.29
N GLU A 227 -24.06 -36.87 -4.10
CA GLU A 227 -23.62 -37.94 -5.01
C GLU A 227 -24.02 -37.67 -6.48
N SER A 228 -25.25 -37.21 -6.70
CA SER A 228 -25.77 -36.88 -8.04
C SER A 228 -24.98 -35.76 -8.76
N LYS A 229 -24.19 -34.95 -8.03
CA LYS A 229 -23.39 -33.84 -8.57
C LYS A 229 -21.89 -34.10 -8.52
N GLN A 230 -21.44 -35.16 -7.82
CA GLN A 230 -20.01 -35.41 -7.64
C GLN A 230 -19.32 -35.69 -8.97
N ARG A 231 -19.94 -36.49 -9.86
CA ARG A 231 -19.34 -36.80 -11.16
C ARG A 231 -19.00 -35.58 -11.99
N GLU A 232 -19.94 -34.65 -12.15
CA GLU A 232 -19.77 -33.41 -12.89
C GLU A 232 -18.64 -32.57 -12.29
N ARG A 233 -18.60 -32.47 -10.96
CA ARG A 233 -17.62 -31.65 -10.24
C ARG A 233 -16.22 -32.24 -10.20
N TYR A 234 -16.10 -33.58 -10.16
CA TYR A 234 -14.80 -34.23 -10.34
C TYR A 234 -14.25 -34.06 -11.75
N LEU A 235 -15.08 -33.99 -12.79
CA LEU A 235 -14.62 -33.65 -14.14
C LEU A 235 -14.09 -32.23 -14.19
N THR A 236 -14.77 -31.24 -13.54
CA THR A 236 -14.26 -29.88 -13.41
C THR A 236 -12.89 -29.86 -12.71
N PHE A 237 -12.70 -30.63 -11.65
CA PHE A 237 -11.39 -30.75 -11.00
C PHE A 237 -10.33 -31.34 -11.94
N VAL A 238 -10.67 -32.31 -12.75
CA VAL A 238 -9.76 -32.93 -13.74
C VAL A 238 -9.27 -31.83 -14.74
N ASP A 239 -10.18 -30.99 -15.20
CA ASP A 239 -9.82 -29.87 -16.09
C ASP A 239 -8.89 -28.86 -15.38
N ASP A 240 -9.19 -28.48 -14.13
CA ASP A 240 -8.36 -27.58 -13.33
C ASP A 240 -6.97 -28.20 -13.04
N TYR A 241 -6.91 -29.52 -12.79
CA TYR A 241 -5.65 -30.24 -12.63
C TYR A 241 -4.79 -30.19 -13.90
N TYR A 242 -5.38 -30.44 -15.07
CA TYR A 242 -4.63 -30.38 -16.33
C TYR A 242 -4.17 -28.95 -16.65
N ASN A 243 -4.95 -27.92 -16.32
CA ASN A 243 -4.54 -26.54 -16.45
C ASN A 243 -3.32 -26.26 -15.57
N PHE A 244 -3.33 -26.71 -14.30
CA PHE A 244 -2.18 -26.59 -13.41
C PHE A 244 -0.93 -27.29 -13.96
N ILE A 245 -1.05 -28.55 -14.41
CA ILE A 245 0.08 -29.31 -14.94
C ILE A 245 0.62 -28.69 -16.23
N GLY A 246 -0.25 -28.13 -17.07
CA GLY A 246 0.14 -27.46 -18.32
C GLY A 246 0.96 -26.20 -18.07
N GLU A 247 0.63 -25.42 -17.04
CA GLU A 247 1.32 -24.17 -16.72
C GLU A 247 2.51 -24.34 -15.76
N ALA A 248 2.42 -25.29 -14.80
CA ALA A 248 3.42 -25.48 -13.74
C ALA A 248 3.83 -26.97 -13.59
N PRO A 249 4.42 -27.61 -14.61
CA PRO A 249 4.72 -29.04 -14.60
C PRO A 249 5.76 -29.44 -13.54
N GLU A 250 6.68 -28.53 -13.18
CA GLU A 250 7.74 -28.76 -12.19
C GLU A 250 7.41 -28.23 -10.80
N SER A 251 6.17 -27.79 -10.58
CA SER A 251 5.72 -27.22 -9.31
C SER A 251 5.89 -28.20 -8.14
N PRO A 252 6.30 -27.72 -6.95
CA PRO A 252 6.34 -28.52 -5.74
C PRO A 252 4.95 -29.02 -5.31
N TYR A 253 3.87 -28.34 -5.76
CA TYR A 253 2.49 -28.74 -5.48
C TYR A 253 2.00 -29.93 -6.30
N ARG A 254 2.71 -30.30 -7.37
CA ARG A 254 2.30 -31.35 -8.31
C ARG A 254 2.01 -32.67 -7.62
N LYS A 255 2.89 -33.14 -6.75
CA LYS A 255 2.75 -34.44 -6.07
C LYS A 255 1.45 -34.54 -5.27
N GLU A 256 1.05 -33.46 -4.59
CA GLU A 256 -0.22 -33.43 -3.86
C GLU A 256 -1.41 -33.50 -4.83
N LEU A 257 -1.40 -32.71 -5.89
CA LEU A 257 -2.47 -32.73 -6.88
C LEU A 257 -2.57 -34.06 -7.63
N ASP A 258 -1.45 -34.74 -7.89
CA ASP A 258 -1.42 -36.09 -8.48
C ASP A 258 -2.15 -37.10 -7.60
N VAL A 259 -2.03 -36.99 -6.27
CA VAL A 259 -2.79 -37.88 -5.34
C VAL A 259 -4.27 -37.56 -5.42
N LEU A 260 -4.65 -36.27 -5.43
CA LEU A 260 -6.07 -35.90 -5.55
C LEU A 260 -6.65 -36.30 -6.90
N PHE A 261 -5.86 -36.20 -7.98
CA PHE A 261 -6.25 -36.61 -9.31
C PHE A 261 -6.57 -38.14 -9.37
N ARG A 262 -5.71 -38.98 -8.81
CA ARG A 262 -5.96 -40.44 -8.74
C ARG A 262 -7.22 -40.79 -7.92
N ARG A 263 -7.46 -40.04 -6.83
CA ARG A 263 -8.71 -40.20 -6.04
C ARG A 263 -9.95 -39.80 -6.85
N ALA A 264 -9.85 -38.69 -7.61
CA ALA A 264 -10.94 -38.30 -8.49
C ALA A 264 -11.19 -39.33 -9.61
N GLN A 265 -10.12 -39.86 -10.24
CA GLN A 265 -10.23 -40.93 -11.23
C GLN A 265 -10.90 -42.18 -10.66
N LYS A 266 -10.58 -42.58 -9.41
CA LYS A 266 -11.24 -43.67 -8.72
C LYS A 266 -12.73 -43.39 -8.52
N ALA A 267 -13.09 -42.19 -8.05
CA ALA A 267 -14.48 -41.76 -7.90
C ALA A 267 -15.25 -41.75 -9.22
N LEU A 268 -14.55 -41.49 -10.34
CA LEU A 268 -15.11 -41.54 -11.70
C LEU A 268 -15.16 -42.95 -12.31
N GLY A 269 -14.63 -43.99 -11.59
CA GLY A 269 -14.53 -45.35 -12.09
C GLY A 269 -13.40 -45.58 -13.10
N GLN A 270 -12.41 -44.68 -13.18
CA GLN A 270 -11.32 -44.70 -14.15
C GLN A 270 -9.98 -45.21 -13.56
N TYR A 271 -9.92 -45.48 -12.25
CA TYR A 271 -8.71 -45.90 -11.55
C TYR A 271 -9.01 -47.07 -10.59
N SER A 272 -8.18 -48.12 -10.64
CA SER A 272 -8.34 -49.36 -9.87
C SER A 272 -7.41 -49.51 -8.66
N GLY A 273 -6.58 -48.49 -8.33
CA GLY A 273 -5.66 -48.54 -7.19
C GLY A 273 -6.35 -48.58 -5.83
N THR A 274 -5.64 -49.08 -4.80
CA THR A 274 -6.16 -49.19 -3.42
C THR A 274 -6.12 -47.84 -2.67
N ASP A 275 -7.03 -47.68 -1.70
CA ASP A 275 -7.07 -46.49 -0.87
C ASP A 275 -5.83 -46.35 0.04
N ASP A 276 -5.22 -47.48 0.41
CA ASP A 276 -4.03 -47.49 1.26
C ASP A 276 -2.79 -46.98 0.52
N GLU A 277 -2.63 -47.36 -0.76
CA GLU A 277 -1.56 -46.79 -1.62
C GLU A 277 -1.68 -45.25 -1.80
N LEU A 278 -2.91 -44.77 -1.92
CA LEU A 278 -3.18 -43.35 -2.03
C LEU A 278 -2.88 -42.61 -0.73
N LYS A 279 -3.25 -43.16 0.43
CA LYS A 279 -2.96 -42.62 1.76
C LYS A 279 -1.46 -42.60 2.07
N GLU A 280 -0.73 -43.63 1.67
CA GLU A 280 0.72 -43.66 1.88
C GLU A 280 1.44 -42.58 1.10
N LYS A 281 1.10 -42.40 -0.18
CA LYS A 281 1.65 -41.32 -1.02
C LYS A 281 1.32 -39.90 -0.48
N GLU A 282 0.12 -39.74 0.08
CA GLU A 282 -0.27 -38.46 0.70
C GLU A 282 0.57 -38.16 1.95
N LYS A 283 0.81 -39.13 2.82
CA LYS A 283 1.67 -38.99 4.00
C LYS A 283 3.11 -38.69 3.63
N ASP A 284 3.65 -39.33 2.61
CA ASP A 284 5.02 -39.07 2.15
C ASP A 284 5.14 -37.67 1.59
N PHE A 285 4.16 -37.22 0.82
CA PHE A 285 4.10 -35.85 0.34
C PHE A 285 4.04 -34.81 1.47
N GLU A 286 3.19 -35.01 2.48
CA GLU A 286 3.11 -34.10 3.63
C GLU A 286 4.44 -34.01 4.39
N ARG A 287 5.16 -35.13 4.53
CA ARG A 287 6.50 -35.16 5.15
C ARG A 287 7.52 -34.35 4.34
N GLU A 288 7.53 -34.53 3.03
CA GLU A 288 8.43 -33.80 2.14
C GLU A 288 8.14 -32.30 2.13
N ARG A 289 6.86 -31.91 2.08
CA ARG A 289 6.44 -30.50 2.16
C ARG A 289 6.88 -29.84 3.48
N LYS A 290 6.73 -30.52 4.61
CA LYS A 290 7.18 -29.99 5.91
C LYS A 290 8.69 -29.78 5.94
N LYS A 291 9.47 -30.67 5.29
CA LYS A 291 10.94 -30.51 5.18
C LYS A 291 11.31 -29.29 4.34
N LEU A 292 10.68 -29.12 3.17
CA LEU A 292 10.92 -27.98 2.28
C LEU A 292 10.54 -26.64 2.93
N MET A 293 9.40 -26.59 3.63
CA MET A 293 9.00 -25.37 4.38
C MET A 293 10.01 -25.03 5.48
N LYS A 294 10.55 -26.04 6.18
CA LYS A 294 11.57 -25.81 7.20
C LYS A 294 12.86 -25.25 6.60
N GLN A 295 13.31 -25.82 5.49
CA GLN A 295 14.50 -25.34 4.78
C GLN A 295 14.34 -23.92 4.21
N SER A 296 13.16 -23.54 3.73
CA SER A 296 12.89 -22.19 3.25
C SER A 296 12.86 -21.14 4.36
N LEU A 297 12.43 -21.52 5.58
CA LEU A 297 12.50 -20.65 6.76
C LEU A 297 13.94 -20.47 7.25
N GLU A 298 14.74 -21.56 7.30
CA GLU A 298 16.16 -21.51 7.68
C GLU A 298 17.05 -20.77 6.68
N ALA A 299 16.62 -20.61 5.42
CA ALA A 299 17.33 -19.84 4.40
C ALA A 299 16.99 -18.33 4.40
N GLN A 300 16.00 -17.92 5.18
CA GLN A 300 15.57 -16.51 5.36
C GLN A 300 16.08 -15.88 6.67
N GLU A 301 16.68 -16.68 7.57
CA GLU A 301 17.44 -16.23 8.75
C GLU A 301 18.93 -16.07 8.40
#